data_9b6fef37ccf92c4ec35fd8307aff34e0
#
_entry.id   9b6fef37ccf92c4ec35fd8307aff34e0
#
_cell.length_a   1.000
_cell.length_b   1.000
_cell.length_c   1.000
_cell.angle_alpha   90.00
_cell.angle_beta   90.00
_cell.angle_gamma   90.00
#
_symmetry.space_group_name_H-M   'P 1'
#
loop_
_entity.id
_entity.type
_entity.pdbx_description
1 polymer ?
#
loop_
_entity_poly.entity_id
_entity_poly.type
_entity_poly.pdbx_seq_one_letter_code
_entity_poly.pdbx_strand_id
1 'polypeptide(L)'
;MNQNFFPKIHSLAISLILILCCTTVHAQKKLNVVVAGLNHDHVYQIMNSYEKGEVNIVGISEGDANLIMRFKKRYNLPDSLFNQNLSLLLKAKKPEVVLAYNAINDHLAVVEAAAPLGISVMVEKPLATTVKQAERMAQLARQYQIHLLTNYETTWYASNQEAYRKTKTNNEIGKIRKMVVHDGHQ
;
A
#
# COMPACT_ATOMS: atom_id res chain seq x y z
N MET A 1 63.34 9.08 24.81
CA MET A 1 62.01 8.94 25.49
C MET A 1 61.03 9.84 24.79
N ASN A 2 60.10 9.28 24.14
CA ASN A 2 58.80 9.76 23.66
C ASN A 2 58.45 9.10 22.30
N GLN A 3 58.03 7.88 22.37
CA GLN A 3 57.32 7.21 21.29
C GLN A 3 55.96 6.80 21.83
N ASN A 4 54.92 6.98 20.99
CA ASN A 4 53.59 6.37 21.15
C ASN A 4 52.44 7.20 21.75
N PHE A 5 52.23 8.44 21.28
CA PHE A 5 50.97 9.11 21.63
C PHE A 5 49.96 9.22 20.43
N PHE A 6 50.41 9.06 19.18
CA PHE A 6 49.61 9.31 17.97
C PHE A 6 48.67 8.16 17.52
N PRO A 7 48.90 6.86 17.74
CA PRO A 7 48.01 5.85 17.17
C PRO A 7 46.64 5.73 17.90
N LYS A 8 46.57 6.12 19.18
CA LYS A 8 45.32 5.98 19.97
C LYS A 8 44.25 7.00 19.58
N ILE A 9 44.64 8.21 19.17
CA ILE A 9 43.71 9.27 18.76
C ILE A 9 43.05 8.94 17.41
N HIS A 10 43.77 8.36 16.47
CA HIS A 10 43.25 7.96 15.15
C HIS A 10 42.25 6.80 15.29
N SER A 11 42.54 5.83 16.18
CA SER A 11 41.62 4.72 16.45
C SER A 11 40.32 5.18 17.07
N LEU A 12 40.38 6.14 18.01
CA LEU A 12 39.18 6.71 18.64
C LEU A 12 38.33 7.52 17.66
N ALA A 13 38.95 8.31 16.78
CA ALA A 13 38.29 9.10 15.76
C ALA A 13 37.61 8.21 14.70
N ILE A 14 38.26 7.12 14.27
CA ILE A 14 37.68 6.16 13.33
C ILE A 14 36.50 5.43 13.96
N SER A 15 36.59 5.02 15.24
CA SER A 15 35.48 4.40 15.94
C SER A 15 34.29 5.35 16.12
N LEU A 16 34.52 6.63 16.36
CA LEU A 16 33.46 7.63 16.50
C LEU A 16 32.76 7.90 15.16
N ILE A 17 33.50 7.93 14.05
CA ILE A 17 32.97 8.08 12.69
C ILE A 17 32.12 6.85 12.29
N LEU A 18 32.59 5.64 12.61
CA LEU A 18 31.82 4.40 12.39
C LEU A 18 30.51 4.35 13.19
N ILE A 19 30.51 4.82 14.42
CA ILE A 19 29.30 4.91 15.25
C ILE A 19 28.33 5.96 14.68
N LEU A 20 28.80 7.09 14.20
CA LEU A 20 27.97 8.13 13.56
C LEU A 20 27.34 7.67 12.24
N CYS A 21 28.05 6.84 11.46
CA CYS A 21 27.50 6.27 10.21
C CYS A 21 26.42 5.20 10.44
N CYS A 22 26.41 4.53 11.59
CA CYS A 22 25.41 3.50 11.89
C CYS A 22 24.05 4.05 12.39
N THR A 23 23.91 5.36 12.63
CA THR A 23 22.68 5.92 13.23
C THR A 23 21.67 6.47 12.24
N THR A 24 21.90 6.41 10.93
CA THR A 24 20.88 6.79 9.95
C THR A 24 19.97 5.61 9.57
N VAL A 25 19.36 4.97 10.57
CA VAL A 25 18.16 4.18 10.30
C VAL A 25 17.05 5.17 9.94
N HIS A 26 16.88 5.42 8.65
CA HIS A 26 15.69 6.14 8.19
C HIS A 26 14.48 5.27 8.50
N ALA A 27 13.78 5.56 9.58
CA ALA A 27 12.48 4.95 9.81
C ALA A 27 11.60 5.27 8.59
N GLN A 28 11.23 4.24 7.85
CA GLN A 28 10.37 4.41 6.67
C GLN A 28 9.08 5.11 7.12
N LYS A 29 8.80 6.28 6.53
CA LYS A 29 7.58 7.03 6.83
C LYS A 29 6.37 6.15 6.52
N LYS A 30 5.53 5.90 7.52
CA LYS A 30 4.29 5.15 7.32
C LYS A 30 3.35 5.94 6.40
N LEU A 31 2.73 5.23 5.46
CA LEU A 31 1.71 5.83 4.60
C LEU A 31 0.43 6.10 5.40
N ASN A 32 -0.15 7.28 5.20
CA ASN A 32 -1.49 7.60 5.65
C ASN A 32 -2.49 7.13 4.59
N VAL A 33 -3.33 6.18 4.94
CA VAL A 33 -4.29 5.57 4.04
C VAL A 33 -5.73 5.83 4.47
N VAL A 34 -6.63 6.00 3.51
CA VAL A 34 -8.07 5.90 3.72
C VAL A 34 -8.55 4.60 3.09
N VAL A 35 -9.39 3.87 3.80
CA VAL A 35 -10.06 2.66 3.31
C VAL A 35 -11.46 3.02 2.84
N ALA A 36 -11.80 2.67 1.60
CA ALA A 36 -13.12 2.86 1.00
C ALA A 36 -13.80 1.50 0.82
N GLY A 37 -14.80 1.22 1.66
CA GLY A 37 -15.51 -0.05 1.73
C GLY A 37 -14.81 -1.10 2.60
N LEU A 38 -15.62 -1.99 3.18
CA LEU A 38 -15.17 -3.08 4.08
C LEU A 38 -15.75 -4.44 3.66
N ASN A 39 -16.33 -4.53 2.47
CA ASN A 39 -17.08 -5.71 2.04
C ASN A 39 -16.28 -6.73 1.24
N HIS A 40 -15.04 -6.44 0.85
CA HIS A 40 -14.12 -7.39 0.22
C HIS A 40 -13.13 -7.97 1.23
N ASP A 41 -12.93 -9.30 1.22
CA ASP A 41 -12.12 -9.99 2.23
C ASP A 41 -10.65 -9.55 2.26
N HIS A 42 -10.11 -9.06 1.15
CA HIS A 42 -8.73 -8.54 1.13
C HIS A 42 -8.51 -7.31 2.03
N VAL A 43 -9.58 -6.65 2.49
CA VAL A 43 -9.46 -5.58 3.50
C VAL A 43 -8.78 -6.05 4.79
N TYR A 44 -8.88 -7.35 5.11
CA TYR A 44 -8.19 -7.90 6.29
C TYR A 44 -6.67 -7.81 6.17
N GLN A 45 -6.09 -7.75 4.98
CA GLN A 45 -4.65 -7.61 4.78
C GLN A 45 -4.17 -6.23 5.23
N ILE A 46 -4.85 -5.15 4.81
CA ILE A 46 -4.48 -3.80 5.24
C ILE A 46 -4.77 -3.58 6.73
N MET A 47 -5.81 -4.21 7.27
CA MET A 47 -6.08 -4.16 8.70
C MET A 47 -4.98 -4.85 9.52
N ASN A 48 -4.43 -5.97 9.03
CA ASN A 48 -3.29 -6.64 9.65
C ASN A 48 -2.03 -5.76 9.60
N SER A 49 -1.78 -5.07 8.48
CA SER A 49 -0.68 -4.11 8.36
C SER A 49 -0.85 -2.91 9.31
N TYR A 50 -2.09 -2.47 9.53
CA TYR A 50 -2.40 -1.45 10.53
C TYR A 50 -2.09 -1.92 11.96
N GLU A 51 -2.50 -3.13 12.34
CA GLU A 51 -2.19 -3.71 13.67
C GLU A 51 -0.69 -3.87 13.89
N LYS A 52 0.07 -4.23 12.85
CA LYS A 52 1.54 -4.30 12.90
C LYS A 52 2.20 -2.92 12.91
N GLY A 53 1.45 -1.85 12.72
CA GLY A 53 1.96 -0.50 12.67
C GLY A 53 2.77 -0.18 11.40
N GLU A 54 2.54 -0.90 10.31
CA GLU A 54 3.20 -0.69 9.00
C GLU A 54 2.59 0.50 8.25
N VAL A 55 1.30 0.76 8.45
CA VAL A 55 0.53 1.87 7.85
C VAL A 55 -0.29 2.62 8.90
N ASN A 56 -0.70 3.83 8.57
CA ASN A 56 -1.65 4.61 9.35
C ASN A 56 -3.01 4.64 8.63
N ILE A 57 -4.02 3.95 9.14
CA ILE A 57 -5.40 4.15 8.66
C ILE A 57 -5.94 5.43 9.30
N VAL A 58 -6.06 6.50 8.50
CA VAL A 58 -6.52 7.81 8.97
C VAL A 58 -8.01 8.02 8.79
N GLY A 59 -8.69 7.12 8.08
CA GLY A 59 -10.13 7.13 7.90
C GLY A 59 -10.65 5.90 7.16
N ILE A 60 -11.92 5.57 7.39
CA ILE A 60 -12.64 4.47 6.75
C ILE A 60 -13.98 5.01 6.25
N SER A 61 -14.25 4.86 4.96
CA SER A 61 -15.56 5.20 4.37
C SER A 61 -16.36 3.93 4.17
N GLU A 62 -17.44 3.76 4.95
CA GLU A 62 -18.33 2.60 4.90
C GLU A 62 -19.75 3.04 5.25
N GLY A 63 -20.74 2.51 4.53
CA GLY A 63 -22.16 2.81 4.74
C GLY A 63 -22.92 1.75 5.53
N ASP A 64 -22.42 0.50 5.55
CA ASP A 64 -23.09 -0.60 6.26
C ASP A 64 -22.74 -0.58 7.76
N ALA A 65 -23.74 -0.29 8.58
CA ALA A 65 -23.60 -0.24 10.04
C ALA A 65 -23.13 -1.58 10.65
N ASN A 66 -23.47 -2.71 10.06
CA ASN A 66 -23.05 -4.03 10.54
C ASN A 66 -21.57 -4.27 10.27
N LEU A 67 -21.09 -3.86 9.09
CA LEU A 67 -19.66 -3.92 8.76
C LEU A 67 -18.86 -2.99 9.68
N ILE A 68 -19.31 -1.76 9.86
CA ILE A 68 -18.70 -0.80 10.79
C ILE A 68 -18.60 -1.41 12.19
N MET A 69 -19.68 -1.91 12.73
CA MET A 69 -19.71 -2.51 14.07
C MET A 69 -18.77 -3.71 14.20
N ARG A 70 -18.75 -4.59 13.17
CA ARG A 70 -17.87 -5.77 13.13
C ARG A 70 -16.40 -5.38 13.15
N PHE A 71 -15.99 -4.43 12.32
CA PHE A 71 -14.61 -3.98 12.23
C PHE A 71 -14.17 -3.18 13.45
N LYS A 72 -15.01 -2.30 13.98
CA LYS A 72 -14.78 -1.60 15.25
C LYS A 72 -14.49 -2.57 16.38
N LYS A 73 -15.35 -3.59 16.54
CA LYS A 73 -15.19 -4.61 17.60
C LYS A 73 -13.93 -5.43 17.41
N ARG A 74 -13.63 -5.86 16.17
CA ARG A 74 -12.49 -6.74 15.87
C ARG A 74 -11.14 -6.04 16.07
N TYR A 75 -11.03 -4.79 15.65
CA TYR A 75 -9.77 -4.03 15.61
C TYR A 75 -9.71 -2.89 16.61
N ASN A 76 -10.67 -2.81 17.53
CA ASN A 76 -10.78 -1.75 18.54
C ASN A 76 -10.69 -0.33 17.94
N LEU A 77 -11.41 -0.09 16.82
CA LEU A 77 -11.34 1.16 16.08
C LEU A 77 -12.26 2.24 16.71
N PRO A 78 -11.79 3.49 16.85
CA PRO A 78 -12.61 4.58 17.35
C PRO A 78 -13.63 5.05 16.31
N ASP A 79 -14.77 5.58 16.76
CA ASP A 79 -15.82 6.13 15.88
C ASP A 79 -15.31 7.22 14.96
N SER A 80 -14.34 8.00 15.41
CA SER A 80 -13.75 9.11 14.65
C SER A 80 -13.02 8.72 13.36
N LEU A 81 -12.75 7.43 13.18
CA LEU A 81 -12.18 6.91 11.92
C LEU A 81 -13.23 6.77 10.82
N PHE A 82 -14.52 6.63 11.17
CA PHE A 82 -15.56 6.31 10.21
C PHE A 82 -16.28 7.55 9.69
N ASN A 83 -16.52 7.59 8.38
CA ASN A 83 -17.36 8.58 7.72
C ASN A 83 -17.98 7.96 6.47
N GLN A 84 -19.30 8.06 6.31
CA GLN A 84 -19.98 7.51 5.13
C GLN A 84 -19.68 8.31 3.84
N ASN A 85 -19.31 9.59 3.98
CA ASN A 85 -19.00 10.44 2.83
C ASN A 85 -17.49 10.43 2.54
N LEU A 86 -17.09 9.65 1.54
CA LEU A 86 -15.69 9.53 1.12
C LEU A 86 -15.08 10.90 0.74
N SER A 87 -15.80 11.73 -0.02
CA SER A 87 -15.27 13.02 -0.49
C SER A 87 -14.96 13.97 0.67
N LEU A 88 -15.82 14.00 1.69
CA LEU A 88 -15.57 14.79 2.90
C LEU A 88 -14.38 14.22 3.69
N LEU A 89 -14.31 12.91 3.82
CA LEU A 89 -13.23 12.23 4.52
C LEU A 89 -11.87 12.53 3.87
N LEU A 90 -11.78 12.43 2.54
CA LEU A 90 -10.54 12.69 1.79
C LEU A 90 -10.07 14.14 1.93
N LYS A 91 -10.99 15.11 1.84
CA LYS A 91 -10.67 16.52 2.04
C LYS A 91 -10.17 16.83 3.45
N ALA A 92 -10.77 16.18 4.46
CA ALA A 92 -10.39 16.38 5.86
C ALA A 92 -9.06 15.69 6.21
N LYS A 93 -8.85 14.46 5.76
CA LYS A 93 -7.71 13.62 6.18
C LYS A 93 -6.49 13.76 5.28
N LYS A 94 -6.66 14.14 4.01
CA LYS A 94 -5.59 14.31 3.00
C LYS A 94 -4.60 13.13 3.00
N PRO A 95 -5.07 11.88 2.79
CA PRO A 95 -4.21 10.70 2.80
C PRO A 95 -3.26 10.72 1.59
N GLU A 96 -2.21 9.91 1.63
CA GLU A 96 -1.36 9.67 0.46
C GLU A 96 -2.03 8.72 -0.55
N VAL A 97 -2.88 7.80 -0.05
CA VAL A 97 -3.55 6.80 -0.89
C VAL A 97 -4.91 6.41 -0.35
N VAL A 98 -5.84 6.10 -1.26
CA VAL A 98 -7.10 5.43 -0.95
C VAL A 98 -7.02 3.97 -1.41
N LEU A 99 -7.46 3.07 -0.54
CA LEU A 99 -7.56 1.64 -0.82
C LEU A 99 -9.04 1.27 -0.91
N ALA A 100 -9.51 0.91 -2.10
CA ALA A 100 -10.92 0.60 -2.37
C ALA A 100 -11.17 -0.90 -2.26
N TYR A 101 -11.91 -1.27 -1.22
CA TYR A 101 -12.41 -2.62 -0.95
C TYR A 101 -13.94 -2.69 -1.01
N ASN A 102 -14.55 -1.75 -1.72
CA ASN A 102 -15.98 -1.70 -2.02
C ASN A 102 -16.36 -2.57 -3.23
N ALA A 103 -17.62 -2.53 -3.64
CA ALA A 103 -18.05 -3.23 -4.84
C ALA A 103 -17.34 -2.70 -6.09
N ILE A 104 -17.03 -3.59 -7.03
CA ILE A 104 -16.28 -3.27 -8.27
C ILE A 104 -16.93 -2.12 -9.05
N ASN A 105 -18.26 -2.07 -9.06
CA ASN A 105 -19.00 -1.00 -9.76
C ASN A 105 -18.75 0.39 -9.16
N ASP A 106 -18.32 0.45 -7.91
CA ASP A 106 -18.09 1.71 -7.17
C ASP A 106 -16.63 2.20 -7.25
N HIS A 107 -15.73 1.40 -7.85
CA HIS A 107 -14.32 1.78 -7.99
C HIS A 107 -14.13 3.11 -8.73
N LEU A 108 -14.90 3.35 -9.81
CA LEU A 108 -14.84 4.62 -10.54
C LEU A 108 -15.15 5.81 -9.62
N ALA A 109 -16.19 5.70 -8.79
CA ALA A 109 -16.59 6.78 -7.88
C ALA A 109 -15.47 7.10 -6.86
N VAL A 110 -14.73 6.10 -6.40
CA VAL A 110 -13.56 6.32 -5.54
C VAL A 110 -12.47 7.11 -6.28
N VAL A 111 -12.17 6.74 -7.52
CA VAL A 111 -11.16 7.45 -8.33
C VAL A 111 -11.61 8.88 -8.64
N GLU A 112 -12.89 9.09 -8.95
CA GLU A 112 -13.46 10.43 -9.19
C GLU A 112 -13.41 11.33 -7.96
N ALA A 113 -13.54 10.75 -6.76
CA ALA A 113 -13.42 11.50 -5.50
C ALA A 113 -11.96 11.82 -5.14
N ALA A 114 -11.03 10.92 -5.42
CA ALA A 114 -9.63 11.02 -4.98
C ALA A 114 -8.74 11.80 -5.98
N ALA A 115 -8.89 11.52 -7.28
CA ALA A 115 -7.99 12.05 -8.31
C ALA A 115 -7.90 13.59 -8.33
N PRO A 116 -9.01 14.36 -8.25
CA PRO A 116 -8.93 15.82 -8.22
C PRO A 116 -8.20 16.39 -7.01
N LEU A 117 -8.01 15.59 -5.96
CA LEU A 117 -7.27 15.95 -4.76
C LEU A 117 -5.79 15.56 -4.82
N GLY A 118 -5.34 14.96 -5.95
CA GLY A 118 -3.99 14.45 -6.10
C GLY A 118 -3.70 13.19 -5.28
N ILE A 119 -4.74 12.47 -4.84
CA ILE A 119 -4.61 11.28 -3.99
C ILE A 119 -4.55 10.03 -4.88
N SER A 120 -3.53 9.21 -4.71
CA SER A 120 -3.38 7.94 -5.42
C SER A 120 -4.43 6.92 -4.97
N VAL A 121 -4.80 5.99 -5.86
CA VAL A 121 -5.85 5.01 -5.59
C VAL A 121 -5.36 3.60 -5.94
N MET A 122 -5.58 2.66 -5.03
CA MET A 122 -5.55 1.23 -5.32
C MET A 122 -6.96 0.68 -5.18
N VAL A 123 -7.44 -0.01 -6.21
CA VAL A 123 -8.74 -0.69 -6.19
C VAL A 123 -8.56 -2.20 -6.19
N GLU A 124 -9.53 -2.93 -5.66
CA GLU A 124 -9.56 -4.37 -5.77
C GLU A 124 -9.70 -4.83 -7.24
N LYS A 125 -9.28 -6.08 -7.47
CA LYS A 125 -9.49 -6.73 -8.77
C LYS A 125 -10.97 -7.15 -8.92
N PRO A 126 -11.48 -7.11 -10.15
CA PRO A 126 -10.94 -6.44 -11.34
C PRO A 126 -11.05 -4.92 -11.25
N LEU A 127 -10.26 -4.22 -12.06
CA LEU A 127 -10.20 -2.74 -12.07
C LEU A 127 -11.57 -2.08 -12.16
N ALA A 128 -12.44 -2.58 -13.04
CA ALA A 128 -13.75 -2.01 -13.32
C ALA A 128 -14.69 -3.06 -13.89
N THR A 129 -15.99 -2.79 -13.90
CA THR A 129 -17.01 -3.67 -14.50
C THR A 129 -17.18 -3.48 -16.02
N THR A 130 -16.74 -2.35 -16.56
CA THR A 130 -16.81 -2.04 -18.00
C THR A 130 -15.55 -1.35 -18.50
N VAL A 131 -15.27 -1.50 -19.80
CA VAL A 131 -14.14 -0.81 -20.45
C VAL A 131 -14.29 0.71 -20.31
N LYS A 132 -15.49 1.25 -20.46
CA LYS A 132 -15.76 2.69 -20.31
C LYS A 132 -15.36 3.22 -18.92
N GLN A 133 -15.63 2.47 -17.86
CA GLN A 133 -15.19 2.83 -16.52
C GLN A 133 -13.66 2.79 -16.41
N ALA A 134 -13.02 1.73 -16.91
CA ALA A 134 -11.56 1.60 -16.89
C ALA A 134 -10.87 2.74 -17.66
N GLU A 135 -11.38 3.09 -18.84
CA GLU A 135 -10.88 4.23 -19.64
C GLU A 135 -11.01 5.55 -18.89
N ARG A 136 -12.16 5.78 -18.24
CA ARG A 136 -12.39 6.98 -17.43
C ARG A 136 -11.44 7.05 -16.23
N MET A 137 -11.24 5.95 -15.51
CA MET A 137 -10.29 5.87 -14.41
C MET A 137 -8.86 6.17 -14.89
N ALA A 138 -8.45 5.58 -16.00
CA ALA A 138 -7.13 5.82 -16.60
C ALA A 138 -6.97 7.28 -17.08
N GLN A 139 -8.02 7.90 -17.62
CA GLN A 139 -8.03 9.32 -17.98
C GLN A 139 -7.81 10.21 -16.76
N LEU A 140 -8.55 9.97 -15.68
CA LEU A 140 -8.42 10.72 -14.43
C LEU A 140 -7.02 10.58 -13.84
N ALA A 141 -6.48 9.36 -13.83
CA ALA A 141 -5.13 9.12 -13.32
C ALA A 141 -4.07 9.94 -14.09
N ARG A 142 -4.16 9.97 -15.41
CA ARG A 142 -3.27 10.80 -16.25
C ARG A 142 -3.48 12.29 -16.04
N GLN A 143 -4.75 12.73 -16.01
CA GLN A 143 -5.12 14.15 -15.88
C GLN A 143 -4.59 14.74 -14.57
N TYR A 144 -4.71 14.00 -13.47
CA TYR A 144 -4.33 14.48 -12.14
C TYR A 144 -2.98 13.95 -11.66
N GLN A 145 -2.25 13.21 -12.53
CA GLN A 145 -0.91 12.67 -12.25
C GLN A 145 -0.85 11.83 -10.98
N ILE A 146 -1.88 11.02 -10.72
CA ILE A 146 -1.93 10.08 -9.61
C ILE A 146 -1.57 8.66 -10.05
N HIS A 147 -1.13 7.84 -9.12
CA HIS A 147 -1.02 6.40 -9.34
C HIS A 147 -2.39 5.74 -9.20
N LEU A 148 -2.77 4.95 -10.20
CA LEU A 148 -3.94 4.07 -10.16
C LEU A 148 -3.44 2.64 -10.26
N LEU A 149 -3.71 1.86 -9.22
CA LEU A 149 -3.25 0.48 -9.08
C LEU A 149 -4.46 -0.45 -8.96
N THR A 150 -4.32 -1.67 -9.46
CA THR A 150 -5.27 -2.76 -9.18
C THR A 150 -4.59 -3.77 -8.27
N ASN A 151 -5.29 -4.19 -7.21
CA ASN A 151 -4.75 -5.15 -6.24
C ASN A 151 -4.79 -6.58 -6.80
N TYR A 152 -3.78 -6.93 -7.57
CA TYR A 152 -3.48 -8.33 -7.93
C TYR A 152 -2.55 -8.90 -6.85
N GLU A 153 -3.10 -9.23 -5.70
CA GLU A 153 -2.35 -9.63 -4.50
C GLU A 153 -1.35 -10.76 -4.75
N THR A 154 -1.72 -11.73 -5.58
CA THR A 154 -0.87 -12.87 -5.93
C THR A 154 0.45 -12.46 -6.58
N THR A 155 0.52 -11.28 -7.20
CA THR A 155 1.77 -10.72 -7.73
C THR A 155 2.83 -10.60 -6.65
N TRP A 156 2.42 -10.35 -5.41
CA TRP A 156 3.32 -10.10 -4.27
C TRP A 156 3.68 -11.35 -3.47
N TYR A 157 3.10 -12.51 -3.83
CA TYR A 157 3.46 -13.76 -3.17
C TYR A 157 4.94 -14.09 -3.41
N ALA A 158 5.62 -14.54 -2.35
CA ALA A 158 7.05 -14.86 -2.41
C ALA A 158 7.40 -15.83 -3.55
N SER A 159 6.53 -16.81 -3.81
CA SER A 159 6.67 -17.77 -4.92
C SER A 159 6.67 -17.09 -6.29
N ASN A 160 5.76 -16.12 -6.50
CA ASN A 160 5.67 -15.40 -7.77
C ASN A 160 6.82 -14.41 -7.95
N GLN A 161 7.24 -13.74 -6.88
CA GLN A 161 8.42 -12.87 -6.90
C GLN A 161 9.70 -13.66 -7.19
N GLU A 162 9.87 -14.85 -6.59
CA GLU A 162 11.01 -15.72 -6.86
C GLU A 162 10.98 -16.27 -8.28
N ALA A 163 9.82 -16.69 -8.79
CA ALA A 163 9.66 -17.10 -10.18
C ALA A 163 10.04 -15.97 -11.16
N TYR A 164 9.59 -14.73 -10.89
CA TYR A 164 9.96 -13.57 -11.69
C TYR A 164 11.47 -13.30 -11.64
N ARG A 165 12.08 -13.34 -10.45
CA ARG A 165 13.51 -13.15 -10.27
C ARG A 165 14.33 -14.15 -11.08
N LYS A 166 13.99 -15.44 -11.00
CA LYS A 166 14.69 -16.53 -11.73
C LYS A 166 14.53 -16.41 -13.24
N THR A 167 13.33 -16.10 -13.69
CA THR A 167 13.00 -16.13 -15.13
C THR A 167 13.32 -14.83 -15.85
N LYS A 168 13.08 -13.67 -15.22
CA LYS A 168 13.22 -12.35 -15.87
C LYS A 168 14.49 -11.62 -15.46
N THR A 169 14.78 -11.59 -14.15
CA THR A 169 15.94 -10.83 -13.68
C THR A 169 17.24 -11.58 -13.90
N ASN A 170 17.30 -12.84 -13.50
CA ASN A 170 18.52 -13.65 -13.58
C ASN A 170 18.63 -14.47 -14.86
N ASN A 171 17.53 -14.64 -15.61
CA ASN A 171 17.47 -15.45 -16.82
C ASN A 171 17.99 -16.89 -16.63
N GLU A 172 17.72 -17.50 -15.46
CA GLU A 172 18.27 -18.81 -15.07
C GLU A 172 17.80 -19.96 -15.96
N ILE A 173 16.61 -19.83 -16.58
CA ILE A 173 16.02 -20.85 -17.45
C ILE A 173 16.02 -20.45 -18.93
N GLY A 174 16.63 -19.32 -19.30
CA GLY A 174 16.64 -18.80 -20.66
C GLY A 174 15.27 -18.33 -21.14
N LYS A 175 15.05 -18.36 -22.47
CA LYS A 175 13.81 -17.85 -23.07
C LYS A 175 12.61 -18.74 -22.73
N ILE A 176 11.62 -18.17 -22.04
CA ILE A 176 10.35 -18.85 -21.77
C ILE A 176 9.61 -19.08 -23.09
N ARG A 177 9.27 -20.33 -23.38
CA ARG A 177 8.51 -20.73 -24.56
C ARG A 177 7.05 -21.05 -24.27
N LYS A 178 6.76 -21.55 -23.07
CA LYS A 178 5.41 -21.90 -22.63
C LYS A 178 5.34 -21.77 -21.12
N MET A 179 4.22 -21.29 -20.63
CA MET A 179 3.86 -21.28 -19.22
C MET A 179 2.53 -22.00 -19.06
N VAL A 180 2.43 -22.87 -18.07
CA VAL A 180 1.16 -23.51 -17.67
C VAL A 180 0.96 -23.18 -16.21
N VAL A 181 -0.19 -22.61 -15.89
CA VAL A 181 -0.58 -22.25 -14.51
C VAL A 181 -1.74 -23.15 -14.12
N HIS A 182 -1.60 -23.85 -13.02
CA HIS A 182 -2.68 -24.57 -12.37
C HIS A 182 -3.06 -23.79 -11.13
N ASP A 183 -4.23 -23.22 -11.13
CA ASP A 183 -4.77 -22.44 -10.03
C ASP A 183 -6.22 -22.84 -9.77
N GLY A 184 -6.67 -22.70 -8.53
CA GLY A 184 -8.04 -22.98 -8.11
C GLY A 184 -8.35 -22.30 -6.79
N HIS A 185 -9.58 -21.78 -6.68
CA HIS A 185 -10.14 -21.37 -5.42
C HIS A 185 -10.90 -22.53 -4.78
N GLN A 186 -10.63 -22.80 -3.51
CA GLN A 186 -11.41 -23.73 -2.70
C GLN A 186 -12.59 -23.01 -2.08
#